data_4808b989b91eef76d3d55eae3861c0d5
#
_entry.id   4808b989b91eef76d3d55eae3861c0d5
#
_cell.length_a   1.000
_cell.length_b   1.000
_cell.length_c   1.000
_cell.angle_alpha   90.00
_cell.angle_beta   90.00
_cell.angle_gamma   90.00
#
_symmetry.space_group_name_H-M   'P 1'
#
loop_
_entity.id
_entity.type
_entity.pdbx_description
1 polymer ?
#
loop_
_entity_poly.entity_id
_entity_poly.type
_entity_poly.pdbx_seq_one_letter_code
_entity_poly.pdbx_strand_id
1 'polypeptide(L)'
;NDVEKYPQHRFKATTNFYFDFPIEGNGKTEGLYFLGGYEAGREHQTSVFLDEARRLGLPLDFHIYCKDDRASKIFGNDGITYLDRQSILSFEQNLQKVKNCLAVVDFVQFENYGLSFRVFDALCFDKKLITTNQAVAECDFYHPDNIFIWDGENPEGLQDFFRRPYHPLPEEIKAKYAFGNWVRRILDISDEA
;
A
#
# COMPACT_ATOMS: atom_id res chain seq x y z
N ASN A 1 16.96 3.50 -13.25
CA ASN A 1 17.13 2.27 -12.45
C ASN A 1 18.63 2.06 -12.22
N ASP A 2 19.03 1.62 -11.03
CA ASP A 2 20.45 1.53 -10.64
C ASP A 2 21.21 0.44 -11.42
N VAL A 3 20.52 -0.60 -11.87
CA VAL A 3 21.08 -1.65 -12.71
C VAL A 3 21.60 -1.09 -14.03
N GLU A 4 20.82 -0.23 -14.66
CA GLU A 4 21.18 0.43 -15.93
C GLU A 4 22.20 1.55 -15.72
N LYS A 5 22.04 2.30 -14.64
CA LYS A 5 22.91 3.46 -14.33
C LYS A 5 24.32 3.05 -13.91
N TYR A 6 24.47 1.86 -13.29
CA TYR A 6 25.72 1.38 -12.71
C TYR A 6 26.06 -0.07 -13.12
N PRO A 7 26.21 -0.37 -14.43
CA PRO A 7 26.39 -1.74 -14.91
C PRO A 7 27.65 -2.42 -14.38
N GLN A 8 28.67 -1.63 -13.97
CA GLN A 8 29.92 -2.13 -13.41
C GLN A 8 29.75 -2.79 -12.02
N HIS A 9 28.64 -2.51 -11.30
CA HIS A 9 28.39 -3.04 -9.96
C HIS A 9 27.62 -4.36 -9.93
N ARG A 10 27.20 -4.88 -11.10
CA ARG A 10 26.42 -6.14 -11.21
C ARG A 10 25.19 -6.18 -10.31
N PHE A 11 24.50 -5.05 -10.17
CA PHE A 11 23.25 -4.99 -9.41
C PHE A 11 22.20 -5.91 -10.04
N LYS A 12 21.42 -6.58 -9.20
CA LYS A 12 20.22 -7.31 -9.60
C LYS A 12 19.00 -6.48 -9.30
N ALA A 13 18.10 -6.37 -10.26
CA ALA A 13 16.80 -5.77 -10.02
C ALA A 13 16.01 -6.64 -9.04
N THR A 14 15.41 -6.01 -8.05
CA THR A 14 14.54 -6.68 -7.09
C THR A 14 13.36 -5.80 -6.70
N THR A 15 12.36 -6.40 -6.08
CA THR A 15 11.19 -5.72 -5.52
C THR A 15 11.26 -5.74 -4.01
N ASN A 16 10.32 -5.07 -3.34
CA ASN A 16 9.99 -5.36 -1.96
C ASN A 16 9.23 -6.71 -1.86
N PHE A 17 8.86 -7.08 -0.67
CA PHE A 17 8.26 -8.37 -0.30
C PHE A 17 7.26 -8.15 0.84
N TYR A 18 6.52 -9.19 1.21
CA TYR A 18 5.73 -9.22 2.45
C TYR A 18 6.24 -10.29 3.41
N PHE A 19 5.98 -10.08 4.69
CA PHE A 19 6.18 -11.10 5.70
C PHE A 19 4.89 -11.89 5.88
N ASP A 20 4.95 -13.20 5.69
CA ASP A 20 3.84 -14.15 5.81
C ASP A 20 3.60 -14.60 7.26
N PHE A 21 3.63 -13.66 8.21
CA PHE A 21 3.30 -13.95 9.59
C PHE A 21 1.82 -14.29 9.78
N PRO A 22 1.51 -15.28 10.63
CA PRO A 22 0.14 -15.56 10.97
C PRO A 22 -0.43 -14.40 11.80
N ILE A 23 -1.30 -13.61 11.18
CA ILE A 23 -2.03 -12.51 11.82
C ILE A 23 -3.50 -12.91 11.93
N GLU A 24 -4.06 -12.84 13.12
CA GLU A 24 -5.49 -13.05 13.31
C GLU A 24 -6.26 -11.78 12.96
N GLY A 25 -7.28 -11.89 12.10
CA GLY A 25 -8.22 -10.82 11.84
C GLY A 25 -9.27 -10.74 12.96
N ASN A 26 -9.82 -9.55 13.15
CA ASN A 26 -10.90 -9.33 14.13
C ASN A 26 -12.31 -9.67 13.58
N GLY A 27 -12.39 -10.22 12.36
CA GLY A 27 -13.65 -10.57 11.68
C GLY A 27 -14.48 -9.38 11.20
N LYS A 28 -13.97 -8.15 11.32
CA LYS A 28 -14.63 -6.92 10.87
C LYS A 28 -13.84 -6.32 9.71
N THR A 29 -14.56 -5.75 8.74
CA THR A 29 -13.94 -4.92 7.71
C THR A 29 -13.94 -3.47 8.19
N GLU A 30 -12.76 -2.92 8.38
CA GLU A 30 -12.54 -1.53 8.76
C GLU A 30 -12.49 -0.63 7.51
N GLY A 31 -12.09 0.62 7.67
CA GLY A 31 -12.08 1.59 6.58
C GLY A 31 -10.96 1.43 5.55
N LEU A 32 -10.83 2.45 4.73
CA LEU A 32 -9.69 2.62 3.83
C LEU A 32 -8.45 2.92 4.67
N TYR A 33 -7.47 2.01 4.65
CA TYR A 33 -6.31 2.10 5.52
C TYR A 33 -5.14 2.81 4.86
N PHE A 34 -4.64 3.83 5.54
CA PHE A 34 -3.39 4.52 5.18
C PHE A 34 -2.51 4.67 6.42
N LEU A 35 -1.22 4.36 6.30
CA LEU A 35 -0.20 4.67 7.30
C LEU A 35 0.97 5.38 6.62
N GLY A 36 1.24 6.62 6.98
CA GLY A 36 2.36 7.36 6.38
C GLY A 36 2.67 8.65 7.09
N GLY A 37 3.79 9.28 6.73
CA GLY A 37 4.14 10.62 7.17
C GLY A 37 3.35 11.69 6.40
N TYR A 38 3.09 12.80 7.08
CA TYR A 38 2.67 14.01 6.40
C TYR A 38 3.78 14.54 5.49
N GLU A 39 3.40 14.85 4.25
CA GLU A 39 4.29 15.42 3.25
C GLU A 39 3.57 16.57 2.51
N ALA A 40 4.14 17.76 2.52
CA ALA A 40 3.54 18.93 1.90
C ALA A 40 3.28 18.73 0.39
N GLY A 41 4.16 18.02 -0.31
CA GLY A 41 4.00 17.72 -1.72
C GLY A 41 2.83 16.77 -2.05
N ARG A 42 2.19 16.17 -1.05
CA ARG A 42 1.04 15.26 -1.20
C ARG A 42 -0.26 15.82 -0.65
N GLU A 43 -0.28 17.07 -0.16
CA GLU A 43 -1.48 17.67 0.44
C GLU A 43 -2.66 17.67 -0.51
N HIS A 44 -2.44 18.12 -1.74
CA HIS A 44 -3.50 18.19 -2.75
C HIS A 44 -4.12 16.83 -3.02
N GLN A 45 -3.32 15.86 -3.45
CA GLN A 45 -3.82 14.52 -3.75
C GLN A 45 -4.47 13.85 -2.54
N THR A 46 -3.90 14.02 -1.34
CA THR A 46 -4.50 13.46 -0.12
C THR A 46 -5.87 14.09 0.15
N SER A 47 -6.00 15.41 0.02
CA SER A 47 -7.28 16.11 0.20
C SER A 47 -8.32 15.67 -0.82
N VAL A 48 -7.97 15.61 -2.10
CA VAL A 48 -8.88 15.15 -3.18
C VAL A 48 -9.38 13.74 -2.89
N PHE A 49 -8.48 12.84 -2.47
CA PHE A 49 -8.87 11.47 -2.13
C PHE A 49 -9.81 11.40 -0.91
N LEU A 50 -9.49 12.12 0.15
CA LEU A 50 -10.31 12.15 1.37
C LEU A 50 -11.71 12.70 1.10
N ASP A 51 -11.82 13.77 0.30
CA ASP A 51 -13.09 14.37 -0.08
C ASP A 51 -13.94 13.40 -0.90
N GLU A 52 -13.35 12.68 -1.84
CA GLU A 52 -14.07 11.67 -2.63
C GLU A 52 -14.48 10.47 -1.77
N ALA A 53 -13.60 9.97 -0.91
CA ALA A 53 -13.96 8.88 0.00
C ALA A 53 -15.13 9.26 0.91
N ARG A 54 -15.12 10.48 1.46
CA ARG A 54 -16.23 11.00 2.27
C ARG A 54 -17.51 11.15 1.44
N ARG A 55 -17.41 11.70 0.23
CA ARG A 55 -18.56 11.82 -0.69
C ARG A 55 -19.20 10.47 -1.00
N LEU A 56 -18.40 9.42 -1.11
CA LEU A 56 -18.86 8.05 -1.34
C LEU A 56 -19.32 7.32 -0.07
N GLY A 57 -19.18 7.93 1.11
CA GLY A 57 -19.50 7.32 2.40
C GLY A 57 -18.56 6.16 2.76
N LEU A 58 -17.34 6.13 2.20
CA LEU A 58 -16.34 5.11 2.52
C LEU A 58 -15.69 5.44 3.86
N PRO A 59 -15.68 4.50 4.81
CA PRO A 59 -15.04 4.72 6.10
C PRO A 59 -13.53 4.88 5.94
N LEU A 60 -12.95 5.85 6.65
CA LEU A 60 -11.51 6.14 6.66
C LEU A 60 -10.85 5.56 7.92
N ASP A 61 -9.64 5.03 7.78
CA ASP A 61 -8.75 4.61 8.87
C ASP A 61 -7.33 5.09 8.55
N PHE A 62 -7.17 6.42 8.51
CA PHE A 62 -5.91 7.05 8.14
C PHE A 62 -5.06 7.33 9.37
N HIS A 63 -3.82 6.90 9.36
CA HIS A 63 -2.82 7.15 10.39
C HIS A 63 -1.69 8.00 9.80
N ILE A 64 -1.64 9.27 10.17
CA ILE A 64 -0.71 10.23 9.61
C ILE A 64 0.29 10.67 10.68
N TYR A 65 1.56 10.31 10.52
CA TYR A 65 2.62 10.83 11.37
C TYR A 65 2.90 12.29 11.00
N CYS A 66 2.76 13.19 11.97
CA CYS A 66 3.05 14.60 11.80
C CYS A 66 3.75 15.15 13.04
N LYS A 67 4.74 16.03 12.84
CA LYS A 67 5.49 16.65 13.94
C LYS A 67 4.76 17.84 14.59
N ASP A 68 3.75 18.35 13.91
CA ASP A 68 2.97 19.53 14.29
C ASP A 68 1.49 19.38 13.84
N ASP A 69 0.70 20.43 13.99
CA ASP A 69 -0.73 20.44 13.70
C ASP A 69 -1.11 20.78 12.25
N ARG A 70 -0.16 20.87 11.32
CA ARG A 70 -0.43 21.25 9.92
C ARG A 70 -1.39 20.26 9.25
N ALA A 71 -1.09 18.96 9.36
CA ALA A 71 -1.91 17.94 8.74
C ALA A 71 -3.37 17.99 9.24
N SER A 72 -3.61 18.16 10.54
CA SER A 72 -4.95 18.23 11.10
C SER A 72 -5.74 19.48 10.69
N LYS A 73 -5.05 20.58 10.46
CA LYS A 73 -5.66 21.82 9.94
C LYS A 73 -6.11 21.67 8.48
N ILE A 74 -5.41 20.83 7.70
CA ILE A 74 -5.71 20.64 6.28
C ILE A 74 -6.75 19.54 6.08
N PHE A 75 -6.57 18.37 6.71
CA PHE A 75 -7.36 17.17 6.44
C PHE A 75 -8.54 16.98 7.40
N GLY A 76 -8.56 17.71 8.53
CA GLY A 76 -9.54 17.51 9.61
C GLY A 76 -9.28 16.25 10.43
N ASN A 77 -10.28 15.81 11.20
CA ASN A 77 -10.11 14.68 12.12
C ASN A 77 -11.03 13.48 11.80
N ASP A 78 -11.93 13.61 10.83
CA ASP A 78 -12.88 12.56 10.50
C ASP A 78 -12.19 11.38 9.80
N GLY A 79 -12.13 10.24 10.53
CA GLY A 79 -11.45 9.02 10.07
C GLY A 79 -9.92 9.13 10.02
N ILE A 80 -9.31 10.14 10.69
CA ILE A 80 -7.87 10.37 10.68
C ILE A 80 -7.32 10.42 12.10
N THR A 81 -6.31 9.59 12.36
CA THR A 81 -5.52 9.59 13.58
C THR A 81 -4.15 10.20 13.30
N TYR A 82 -3.80 11.25 14.03
CA TYR A 82 -2.47 11.88 13.91
C TYR A 82 -1.53 11.23 14.91
N LEU A 83 -0.41 10.72 14.38
CA LEU A 83 0.60 10.01 15.15
C LEU A 83 1.77 10.94 15.48
N ASP A 84 2.32 10.75 16.66
CA ASP A 84 3.60 11.31 17.11
C ASP A 84 4.61 10.16 17.37
N ARG A 85 5.77 10.50 17.94
CA ARG A 85 6.81 9.49 18.24
C ARG A 85 6.38 8.43 19.26
N GLN A 86 5.40 8.72 20.11
CA GLN A 86 4.96 7.83 21.20
C GLN A 86 3.80 6.93 20.74
N SER A 87 3.07 7.35 19.71
CA SER A 87 1.88 6.67 19.18
C SER A 87 2.11 5.94 17.86
N ILE A 88 3.35 5.82 17.39
CA ILE A 88 3.69 5.07 16.17
C ILE A 88 3.23 3.61 16.31
N LEU A 89 2.51 3.12 15.29
CA LEU A 89 2.05 1.74 15.26
C LEU A 89 3.25 0.77 15.16
N SER A 90 3.20 -0.32 15.92
CA SER A 90 4.13 -1.43 15.73
C SER A 90 3.89 -2.11 14.39
N PHE A 91 4.87 -2.89 13.93
CA PHE A 91 4.74 -3.67 12.70
C PHE A 91 3.52 -4.61 12.74
N GLU A 92 3.33 -5.32 13.87
CA GLU A 92 2.18 -6.20 14.06
C GLU A 92 0.84 -5.44 14.01
N GLN A 93 0.75 -4.30 14.68
CA GLN A 93 -0.44 -3.44 14.63
C GLN A 93 -0.74 -2.97 13.19
N ASN A 94 0.31 -2.61 12.42
CA ASN A 94 0.14 -2.27 11.00
C ASN A 94 -0.44 -3.45 10.22
N LEU A 95 0.12 -4.66 10.34
CA LEU A 95 -0.39 -5.83 9.64
C LEU A 95 -1.83 -6.20 10.05
N GLN A 96 -2.19 -6.04 11.32
CA GLN A 96 -3.57 -6.23 11.78
C GLN A 96 -4.52 -5.24 11.11
N LYS A 97 -4.13 -3.97 10.99
CA LYS A 97 -4.89 -2.94 10.27
C LYS A 97 -5.06 -3.30 8.78
N VAL A 98 -3.98 -3.70 8.11
CA VAL A 98 -4.05 -4.15 6.72
C VAL A 98 -5.01 -5.34 6.59
N LYS A 99 -4.89 -6.36 7.45
CA LYS A 99 -5.76 -7.54 7.39
C LYS A 99 -7.24 -7.22 7.56
N ASN A 100 -7.57 -6.21 8.34
CA ASN A 100 -8.95 -5.82 8.64
C ASN A 100 -9.48 -4.69 7.73
N CYS A 101 -8.65 -4.06 6.90
CA CYS A 101 -9.10 -2.93 6.10
C CYS A 101 -10.00 -3.33 4.93
N LEU A 102 -10.76 -2.37 4.42
CA LEU A 102 -11.51 -2.47 3.17
C LEU A 102 -10.56 -2.43 1.96
N ALA A 103 -9.62 -1.51 1.98
CA ALA A 103 -8.55 -1.39 0.99
C ALA A 103 -7.34 -0.67 1.61
N VAL A 104 -6.16 -0.98 1.11
CA VAL A 104 -4.92 -0.25 1.44
C VAL A 104 -4.78 0.95 0.52
N VAL A 105 -4.39 2.10 1.06
CA VAL A 105 -4.11 3.32 0.31
C VAL A 105 -2.61 3.60 0.34
N ASP A 106 -2.02 3.83 -0.83
CA ASP A 106 -0.60 4.08 -1.01
C ASP A 106 -0.35 5.29 -1.91
N PHE A 107 0.01 6.42 -1.31
CA PHE A 107 0.41 7.62 -2.03
C PHE A 107 1.93 7.65 -2.17
N VAL A 108 2.42 7.64 -3.39
CA VAL A 108 3.86 7.63 -3.71
C VAL A 108 4.50 8.97 -3.41
N GLN A 109 5.71 8.94 -2.90
CA GLN A 109 6.60 10.11 -2.88
C GLN A 109 7.27 10.27 -4.25
N PHE A 110 7.30 11.48 -4.79
CA PHE A 110 7.75 11.80 -6.14
C PHE A 110 9.16 11.30 -6.51
N GLU A 111 9.99 10.93 -5.54
CA GLU A 111 11.37 10.48 -5.78
C GLU A 111 11.54 8.95 -5.72
N ASN A 112 10.49 8.20 -5.41
CA ASN A 112 10.58 6.74 -5.22
C ASN A 112 10.02 6.01 -6.44
N TYR A 113 10.89 5.42 -7.25
CA TYR A 113 10.53 4.61 -8.41
C TYR A 113 10.11 3.17 -8.06
N GLY A 114 10.32 2.72 -6.81
CA GLY A 114 9.98 1.38 -6.36
C GLY A 114 8.58 1.28 -5.76
N LEU A 115 8.06 0.05 -5.66
CA LEU A 115 6.82 -0.22 -4.96
C LEU A 115 7.05 -0.19 -3.45
N SER A 116 6.12 0.41 -2.71
CA SER A 116 6.17 0.45 -1.24
C SER A 116 5.85 -0.91 -0.62
N PHE A 117 6.21 -1.13 0.64
CA PHE A 117 5.79 -2.31 1.40
C PHE A 117 4.27 -2.47 1.49
N ARG A 118 3.50 -1.37 1.46
CA ARG A 118 2.03 -1.40 1.50
C ARG A 118 1.41 -2.18 0.34
N VAL A 119 2.04 -2.12 -0.84
CA VAL A 119 1.60 -2.89 -2.01
C VAL A 119 1.69 -4.40 -1.72
N PHE A 120 2.80 -4.82 -1.11
CA PHE A 120 3.03 -6.24 -0.79
C PHE A 120 2.24 -6.70 0.44
N ASP A 121 2.01 -5.82 1.42
CA ASP A 121 1.10 -6.10 2.53
C ASP A 121 -0.34 -6.31 2.02
N ALA A 122 -0.81 -5.47 1.08
CA ALA A 122 -2.11 -5.65 0.44
C ALA A 122 -2.20 -6.98 -0.31
N LEU A 123 -1.15 -7.34 -1.07
CA LEU A 123 -1.04 -8.63 -1.77
C LEU A 123 -1.11 -9.82 -0.81
N CYS A 124 -0.40 -9.75 0.32
CA CYS A 124 -0.37 -10.80 1.35
C CYS A 124 -1.77 -11.16 1.87
N PHE A 125 -2.59 -10.15 2.13
CA PHE A 125 -3.90 -10.32 2.77
C PHE A 125 -5.09 -10.26 1.80
N ASP A 126 -4.85 -10.36 0.48
CA ASP A 126 -5.88 -10.28 -0.56
C ASP A 126 -6.75 -9.01 -0.44
N LYS A 127 -6.09 -7.88 -0.17
CA LYS A 127 -6.75 -6.58 -0.03
C LYS A 127 -6.68 -5.79 -1.32
N LYS A 128 -7.76 -5.06 -1.59
CA LYS A 128 -7.72 -4.05 -2.64
C LYS A 128 -6.68 -2.99 -2.31
N LEU A 129 -6.05 -2.47 -3.36
CA LEU A 129 -5.05 -1.41 -3.27
C LEU A 129 -5.48 -0.20 -4.08
N ILE A 130 -5.33 0.98 -3.51
CA ILE A 130 -5.45 2.24 -4.23
C ILE A 130 -4.07 2.89 -4.18
N THR A 131 -3.46 3.14 -5.33
CA THR A 131 -2.11 3.69 -5.37
C THR A 131 -1.95 4.74 -6.46
N THR A 132 -1.07 5.71 -6.22
CA THR A 132 -0.62 6.65 -7.26
C THR A 132 0.62 6.16 -8.02
N ASN A 133 1.13 4.95 -7.70
CA ASN A 133 2.29 4.38 -8.36
C ASN A 133 1.92 3.62 -9.64
N GLN A 134 2.18 4.25 -10.80
CA GLN A 134 1.91 3.66 -12.11
C GLN A 134 2.71 2.37 -12.37
N ALA A 135 3.88 2.21 -11.75
CA ALA A 135 4.75 1.05 -11.98
C ALA A 135 4.11 -0.28 -11.52
N VAL A 136 3.09 -0.23 -10.67
CA VAL A 136 2.37 -1.45 -10.26
C VAL A 136 1.66 -2.15 -11.42
N ALA A 137 1.33 -1.42 -12.50
CA ALA A 137 0.71 -1.99 -13.70
C ALA A 137 1.60 -2.99 -14.45
N GLU A 138 2.92 -2.93 -14.24
CA GLU A 138 3.89 -3.83 -14.87
C GLU A 138 4.11 -5.12 -14.06
N CYS A 139 3.48 -5.24 -12.89
CA CYS A 139 3.66 -6.38 -12.02
C CYS A 139 2.76 -7.56 -12.44
N ASP A 140 3.26 -8.78 -12.28
CA ASP A 140 2.53 -10.01 -12.60
C ASP A 140 1.31 -10.27 -11.69
N PHE A 141 1.22 -9.59 -10.55
CA PHE A 141 0.05 -9.61 -9.65
C PHE A 141 -0.96 -8.49 -9.95
N TYR A 142 -0.72 -7.63 -10.94
CA TYR A 142 -1.65 -6.56 -11.25
C TYR A 142 -2.96 -7.11 -11.81
N HIS A 143 -4.08 -6.67 -11.22
CA HIS A 143 -5.42 -6.87 -11.76
C HIS A 143 -6.27 -5.61 -11.50
N PRO A 144 -7.01 -5.10 -12.48
CA PRO A 144 -7.76 -3.84 -12.33
C PRO A 144 -8.92 -3.92 -11.32
N ASP A 145 -9.37 -5.14 -10.94
CA ASP A 145 -10.34 -5.32 -9.87
C ASP A 145 -9.71 -5.32 -8.47
N ASN A 146 -8.37 -5.54 -8.38
CA ASN A 146 -7.63 -5.56 -7.14
C ASN A 146 -6.89 -4.25 -6.87
N ILE A 147 -6.45 -3.56 -7.93
CA ILE A 147 -5.59 -2.39 -7.83
C ILE A 147 -6.17 -1.25 -8.66
N PHE A 148 -6.52 -0.17 -7.97
CA PHE A 148 -6.93 1.09 -8.58
C PHE A 148 -5.72 2.02 -8.65
N ILE A 149 -5.25 2.27 -9.86
CA ILE A 149 -4.17 3.23 -10.11
C ILE A 149 -4.79 4.59 -10.37
N TRP A 150 -4.42 5.54 -9.53
CA TRP A 150 -4.96 6.90 -9.56
C TRP A 150 -3.86 7.90 -9.91
N ASP A 151 -4.20 8.92 -10.69
CA ASP A 151 -3.26 9.96 -11.13
C ASP A 151 -2.95 11.03 -10.06
N GLY A 152 -3.68 11.01 -8.94
CA GLY A 152 -3.57 11.98 -7.86
C GLY A 152 -4.51 13.18 -8.00
N GLU A 153 -5.26 13.29 -9.10
CA GLU A 153 -6.13 14.43 -9.41
C GLU A 153 -7.60 14.04 -9.50
N ASN A 154 -7.94 13.07 -10.33
CA ASN A 154 -9.33 12.67 -10.56
C ASN A 154 -9.59 11.24 -10.08
N PRO A 155 -10.32 11.04 -8.96
CA PRO A 155 -10.66 9.71 -8.43
C PRO A 155 -11.88 9.08 -9.12
N GLU A 156 -12.26 9.53 -10.33
CA GLU A 156 -13.35 8.95 -11.11
C GLU A 156 -13.14 7.43 -11.29
N GLY A 157 -14.19 6.65 -11.09
CA GLY A 157 -14.11 5.19 -11.13
C GLY A 157 -13.87 4.51 -9.79
N LEU A 158 -13.54 5.24 -8.71
CA LEU A 158 -13.32 4.66 -7.39
C LEU A 158 -14.57 3.93 -6.86
N GLN A 159 -15.76 4.45 -7.08
CA GLN A 159 -17.01 3.79 -6.71
C GLN A 159 -17.21 2.46 -7.44
N ASP A 160 -16.96 2.42 -8.75
CA ASP A 160 -17.11 1.21 -9.54
C ASP A 160 -16.03 0.18 -9.21
N PHE A 161 -14.83 0.64 -8.84
CA PHE A 161 -13.77 -0.24 -8.33
C PHE A 161 -14.22 -0.99 -7.07
N PHE A 162 -14.90 -0.35 -6.13
CA PHE A 162 -15.39 -1.02 -4.92
C PHE A 162 -16.60 -1.92 -5.16
N ARG A 163 -17.36 -1.73 -6.23
CA ARG A 163 -18.47 -2.63 -6.61
C ARG A 163 -18.00 -3.98 -7.18
N ARG A 164 -16.80 -4.01 -7.76
CA ARG A 164 -16.23 -5.24 -8.30
C ARG A 164 -15.65 -6.10 -7.17
N PRO A 165 -15.83 -7.43 -7.18
CA PRO A 165 -15.21 -8.30 -6.19
C PRO A 165 -13.68 -8.32 -6.38
N TYR A 166 -12.95 -8.72 -5.33
CA TYR A 166 -11.52 -9.02 -5.45
C TYR A 166 -11.32 -10.21 -6.38
N HIS A 167 -10.39 -10.09 -7.32
CA HIS A 167 -10.01 -11.17 -8.22
C HIS A 167 -8.94 -12.04 -7.56
N PRO A 168 -9.22 -13.33 -7.24
CA PRO A 168 -8.24 -14.19 -6.62
C PRO A 168 -6.99 -14.37 -7.50
N LEU A 169 -5.82 -14.20 -6.92
CA LEU A 169 -4.55 -14.40 -7.61
C LEU A 169 -4.04 -15.83 -7.39
N PRO A 170 -3.35 -16.42 -8.37
CA PRO A 170 -2.66 -17.69 -8.21
C PRO A 170 -1.67 -17.67 -7.04
N GLU A 171 -1.65 -18.74 -6.23
CA GLU A 171 -0.77 -18.82 -5.06
C GLU A 171 0.72 -18.75 -5.43
N GLU A 172 1.11 -19.26 -6.61
CA GLU A 172 2.49 -19.16 -7.11
C GLU A 172 2.91 -17.71 -7.36
N ILE A 173 1.99 -16.82 -7.79
CA ILE A 173 2.28 -15.40 -7.96
C ILE A 173 2.49 -14.75 -6.60
N LYS A 174 1.61 -15.01 -5.64
CA LYS A 174 1.72 -14.47 -4.28
C LYS A 174 3.00 -14.96 -3.60
N ALA A 175 3.24 -16.27 -3.60
CA ALA A 175 4.40 -16.90 -2.97
C ALA A 175 5.74 -16.32 -3.46
N LYS A 176 5.82 -15.87 -4.70
CA LYS A 176 7.01 -15.20 -5.26
C LYS A 176 7.46 -13.98 -4.46
N TYR A 177 6.52 -13.29 -3.80
CA TYR A 177 6.77 -12.08 -3.02
C TYR A 177 6.83 -12.32 -1.51
N ALA A 178 6.60 -13.55 -1.03
CA ALA A 178 6.83 -13.91 0.36
C ALA A 178 8.31 -13.79 0.73
N PHE A 179 8.62 -13.32 1.94
CA PHE A 179 10.00 -13.02 2.37
C PHE A 179 10.96 -14.19 2.15
N GLY A 180 10.57 -15.42 2.50
CA GLY A 180 11.41 -16.60 2.32
C GLY A 180 11.82 -16.82 0.86
N ASN A 181 10.87 -16.75 -0.07
CA ASN A 181 11.12 -16.92 -1.50
C ASN A 181 11.86 -15.72 -2.11
N TRP A 182 11.61 -14.53 -1.60
CA TRP A 182 12.36 -13.32 -1.98
C TRP A 182 13.85 -13.46 -1.61
N VAL A 183 14.17 -13.94 -0.38
CA VAL A 183 15.55 -14.18 0.06
C VAL A 183 16.22 -15.23 -0.82
N ARG A 184 15.56 -16.36 -1.10
CA ARG A 184 16.10 -17.42 -1.98
C ARG A 184 16.48 -16.88 -3.36
N ARG A 185 15.59 -16.07 -3.94
CA ARG A 185 15.84 -15.43 -5.25
C ARG A 185 17.05 -14.48 -5.23
N ILE A 186 17.22 -13.68 -4.16
CA ILE A 186 18.34 -12.75 -4.04
C ILE A 186 19.66 -13.49 -3.87
N LEU A 187 19.66 -14.58 -3.11
CA LEU A 187 20.84 -15.37 -2.79
C LEU A 187 21.12 -16.47 -3.84
N ASP A 188 20.32 -16.56 -4.92
CA ASP A 188 20.39 -17.62 -5.93
C ASP A 188 20.35 -19.04 -5.32
N ILE A 189 19.56 -19.22 -4.25
CA ILE A 189 19.34 -20.53 -3.63
C ILE A 189 18.30 -21.27 -4.48
N SER A 190 18.74 -22.33 -5.18
CA SER A 190 17.82 -23.23 -5.87
C SER A 190 17.03 -24.06 -4.87
N ASP A 191 15.78 -24.34 -5.17
CA ASP A 191 15.02 -25.37 -4.47
C ASP A 191 15.67 -26.72 -4.83
N GLU A 192 16.54 -27.22 -3.95
CA GLU A 192 16.95 -28.63 -4.08
C GLU A 192 15.71 -29.47 -3.76
N ALA A 193 15.34 -30.30 -4.73
CA ALA A 193 14.21 -31.20 -4.73
C ALA A 193 14.27 -32.25 -3.60
#